data_efa7cc634c6358bf96a2ecde9c7890df
#
_entry.id   efa7cc634c6358bf96a2ecde9c7890df
#
_cell.length_a   1.000
_cell.length_b   1.000
_cell.length_c   1.000
_cell.angle_alpha   90.00
_cell.angle_beta   90.00
_cell.angle_gamma   90.00
#
_symmetry.space_group_name_H-M   'P 1'
#
loop_
_entity.id
_entity.type
_entity.pdbx_description
1 polymer ?
#
loop_
_entity_poly.entity_id
_entity_poly.type
_entity_poly.pdbx_seq_one_letter_code
_entity_poly.pdbx_strand_id
1 'polypeptide(L)'
;MRVEDLSVIAGAMARLRSAPPAELAGETVTEVVDVLPRTDAMILRTPHRRVVVRPSGTEPKLKCYLEVVAPAPEGADMTQIRAAATADLARLRADMAAVLGI
;
A
#
# COMPACT_ATOMS: atom_id res chain seq x y z
N MET A 1 3.94 -3.77 -8.58
CA MET A 1 4.08 -5.24 -8.71
C MET A 1 3.55 -5.68 -10.05
N ARG A 2 4.30 -6.51 -10.74
CA ARG A 2 3.90 -7.02 -12.03
C ARG A 2 3.33 -8.42 -11.88
N VAL A 3 2.12 -8.64 -12.40
CA VAL A 3 1.44 -9.94 -12.38
C VAL A 3 0.94 -10.22 -13.79
N GLU A 4 1.32 -11.36 -14.36
CA GLU A 4 1.00 -11.70 -15.75
C GLU A 4 -0.41 -12.27 -15.93
N ASP A 5 -1.03 -12.76 -14.87
CA ASP A 5 -2.35 -13.37 -14.90
C ASP A 5 -3.40 -12.39 -14.38
N LEU A 6 -4.35 -12.02 -15.24
CA LEU A 6 -5.44 -11.10 -14.89
C LEU A 6 -6.34 -11.65 -13.79
N SER A 7 -6.50 -12.97 -13.70
CA SER A 7 -7.30 -13.58 -12.62
C SER A 7 -6.64 -13.39 -11.26
N VAL A 8 -5.31 -13.39 -11.20
CA VAL A 8 -4.57 -13.13 -9.96
C VAL A 8 -4.76 -11.70 -9.53
N ILE A 9 -4.75 -10.75 -10.46
CA ILE A 9 -4.98 -9.33 -10.17
C ILE A 9 -6.40 -9.13 -9.63
N ALA A 10 -7.41 -9.69 -10.29
CA ALA A 10 -8.80 -9.60 -9.86
C ALA A 10 -8.99 -10.24 -8.48
N GLY A 11 -8.35 -11.38 -8.24
CA GLY A 11 -8.39 -12.06 -6.93
C GLY A 11 -7.74 -11.25 -5.82
N ALA A 12 -6.62 -10.59 -6.11
CA ALA A 12 -5.94 -9.73 -5.15
C ALA A 12 -6.81 -8.53 -4.75
N MET A 13 -7.46 -7.88 -5.73
CA MET A 13 -8.37 -6.76 -5.46
C MET A 13 -9.60 -7.21 -4.67
N ALA A 14 -10.18 -8.35 -5.02
CA ALA A 14 -11.33 -8.90 -4.30
C ALA A 14 -10.98 -9.22 -2.85
N ARG A 15 -9.82 -9.82 -2.62
CA ARG A 15 -9.31 -10.14 -1.28
C ARG A 15 -9.13 -8.87 -0.45
N LEU A 16 -8.54 -7.84 -1.05
CA LEU A 16 -8.31 -6.57 -0.37
C LEU A 16 -9.63 -5.91 0.04
N ARG A 17 -10.66 -5.98 -0.82
CA ARG A 17 -11.99 -5.43 -0.53
C ARG A 17 -12.71 -6.19 0.55
N SER A 18 -12.65 -7.52 0.52
CA SER A 18 -13.38 -8.36 1.47
C SER A 18 -12.73 -8.42 2.85
N ALA A 19 -11.40 -8.32 2.90
CA ALA A 19 -10.63 -8.45 4.13
C ALA A 19 -9.45 -7.48 4.15
N PRO A 20 -9.72 -6.16 4.25
CA PRO A 20 -8.64 -5.18 4.35
C PRO A 20 -7.83 -5.42 5.62
N PRO A 21 -6.51 -5.16 5.59
CA PRO A 21 -5.67 -5.38 6.75
C PRO A 21 -6.02 -4.43 7.89
N ALA A 22 -5.94 -4.92 9.13
CA ALA A 22 -6.16 -4.09 10.31
C ALA A 22 -4.94 -3.22 10.63
N GLU A 23 -3.75 -3.67 10.23
CA GLU A 23 -2.48 -2.99 10.48
C GLU A 23 -1.59 -3.04 9.24
N LEU A 24 -0.77 -2.00 9.07
CA LEU A 24 0.27 -1.94 8.05
C LEU A 24 1.53 -1.37 8.68
N ALA A 25 2.65 -2.07 8.51
CA ALA A 25 3.95 -1.69 9.06
C ALA A 25 3.88 -1.39 10.57
N GLY A 26 3.08 -2.17 11.30
CA GLY A 26 2.91 -2.01 12.76
C GLY A 26 2.00 -0.88 13.19
N GLU A 27 1.31 -0.23 12.26
CA GLU A 27 0.42 0.90 12.54
C GLU A 27 -1.02 0.54 12.18
N THR A 28 -1.98 0.91 13.02
CA THR A 28 -3.40 0.64 12.79
C THR A 28 -3.91 1.35 11.55
N VAL A 29 -4.60 0.62 10.68
CA VAL A 29 -5.29 1.20 9.53
C VAL A 29 -6.51 1.98 10.02
N THR A 30 -6.51 3.29 9.77
CA THR A 30 -7.56 4.20 10.25
C THR A 30 -8.62 4.50 9.20
N GLU A 31 -8.30 4.26 7.91
CA GLU A 31 -9.23 4.54 6.82
C GLU A 31 -9.05 3.53 5.70
N VAL A 32 -10.16 3.00 5.21
CA VAL A 32 -10.20 2.14 4.03
C VAL A 32 -11.24 2.72 3.08
N VAL A 33 -10.82 3.08 1.87
CA VAL A 33 -11.72 3.64 0.87
C VAL A 33 -11.74 2.73 -0.35
N ASP A 34 -12.94 2.23 -0.70
CA ASP A 34 -13.18 1.55 -1.96
C ASP A 34 -13.66 2.61 -2.96
N VAL A 35 -12.88 2.85 -3.99
CA VAL A 35 -13.14 3.94 -4.94
C VAL A 35 -14.20 3.57 -5.98
N LEU A 36 -14.54 2.26 -6.13
CA LEU A 36 -15.61 1.86 -7.04
C LEU A 36 -16.92 2.60 -6.73
N PRO A 37 -17.74 2.91 -7.73
CA PRO A 37 -17.61 2.56 -9.15
C PRO A 37 -16.78 3.57 -9.97
N ARG A 38 -16.26 4.59 -9.34
CA ARG A 38 -15.52 5.66 -10.02
C ARG A 38 -14.28 5.11 -10.74
N THR A 39 -13.51 4.30 -10.05
CA THR A 39 -12.38 3.56 -10.59
C THR A 39 -12.12 2.32 -9.74
N ASP A 40 -11.50 1.29 -10.32
CA ASP A 40 -11.13 0.08 -9.57
C ASP A 40 -9.86 0.36 -8.80
N ALA A 41 -10.01 0.82 -7.56
CA ALA A 41 -8.89 1.15 -6.69
C ALA A 41 -9.31 1.04 -5.23
N MET A 42 -8.31 0.79 -4.37
CA MET A 42 -8.46 0.82 -2.92
C MET A 42 -7.44 1.76 -2.32
N ILE A 43 -7.86 2.54 -1.35
CA ILE A 43 -6.97 3.43 -0.59
C ILE A 43 -6.99 2.99 0.87
N LEU A 44 -5.82 2.77 1.43
CA LEU A 44 -5.65 2.44 2.83
C LEU A 44 -4.80 3.52 3.49
N ARG A 45 -5.21 3.97 4.67
CA ARG A 45 -4.47 4.99 5.41
C ARG A 45 -4.22 4.56 6.84
N THR A 46 -3.02 4.90 7.30
CA THR A 46 -2.66 4.90 8.71
C THR A 46 -2.24 6.33 9.07
N PRO A 47 -1.98 6.66 10.35
CA PRO A 47 -1.56 8.01 10.71
C PRO A 47 -0.35 8.54 9.94
N HIS A 48 0.59 7.66 9.53
CA HIS A 48 1.83 8.08 8.87
C HIS A 48 2.06 7.44 7.50
N ARG A 49 1.08 6.67 6.99
CA ARG A 49 1.25 5.93 5.73
C ARG A 49 -0.01 5.98 4.89
N ARG A 50 0.17 5.89 3.59
CA ARG A 50 -0.94 5.80 2.64
C ARG A 50 -0.57 4.78 1.57
N VAL A 51 -1.53 3.91 1.24
CA VAL A 51 -1.37 2.90 0.21
C VAL A 51 -2.51 3.04 -0.79
N VAL A 52 -2.20 3.08 -2.08
CA VAL A 52 -3.18 3.03 -3.15
C VAL A 52 -2.89 1.81 -4.00
N VAL A 53 -3.89 0.94 -4.16
CA VAL A 53 -3.76 -0.28 -4.97
C VAL A 53 -4.78 -0.23 -6.09
N ARG A 54 -4.31 -0.40 -7.33
CA ARG A 54 -5.20 -0.45 -8.49
C ARG A 54 -4.61 -1.29 -9.61
N PRO A 55 -5.44 -1.98 -10.41
CA PRO A 55 -4.96 -2.63 -11.63
C PRO A 55 -4.51 -1.59 -12.65
N SER A 56 -3.50 -1.94 -13.47
CA SER A 56 -3.15 -1.13 -14.62
C SER A 56 -4.22 -1.28 -15.70
N GLY A 57 -4.59 -0.17 -16.36
CA GLY A 57 -5.57 -0.18 -17.45
C GLY A 57 -5.03 -0.73 -18.76
N THR A 58 -3.72 -0.80 -18.94
CA THR A 58 -3.07 -1.12 -20.24
C THR A 58 -2.17 -2.35 -20.20
N GLU A 59 -1.77 -2.81 -19.02
CA GLU A 59 -0.83 -3.91 -18.85
C GLU A 59 -1.30 -4.84 -17.75
N PRO A 60 -0.89 -6.14 -17.77
CA PRO A 60 -1.24 -7.07 -16.70
C PRO A 60 -0.39 -6.80 -15.46
N LYS A 61 -0.62 -5.67 -14.84
CA LYS A 61 0.10 -5.22 -13.64
C LYS A 61 -0.87 -4.78 -12.56
N LEU A 62 -0.51 -5.04 -11.34
CA LEU A 62 -1.15 -4.45 -10.17
C LEU A 62 -0.25 -3.33 -9.67
N LYS A 63 -0.74 -2.10 -9.69
CA LYS A 63 0.00 -0.93 -9.22
C LYS A 63 -0.27 -0.71 -7.74
N CYS A 64 0.79 -0.59 -6.98
CA CYS A 64 0.72 -0.33 -5.55
C CYS A 64 1.59 0.88 -5.24
N TYR A 65 0.95 1.98 -4.88
CA TYR A 65 1.63 3.23 -4.52
C TYR A 65 1.74 3.30 -3.01
N LEU A 66 2.95 3.40 -2.52
CA LEU A 66 3.24 3.44 -1.08
C LEU A 66 3.80 4.80 -0.72
N GLU A 67 3.24 5.42 0.30
CA GLU A 67 3.67 6.72 0.79
C GLU A 67 3.87 6.65 2.29
N VAL A 68 5.02 7.14 2.75
CA VAL A 68 5.34 7.25 4.17
C VAL A 68 5.58 8.72 4.48
N VAL A 69 4.90 9.23 5.51
CA VAL A 69 5.14 10.56 6.04
C VAL A 69 6.05 10.41 7.24
N ALA A 70 7.32 10.78 7.08
CA ALA A 70 8.30 10.75 8.16
C ALA A 70 8.39 12.12 8.80
N PRO A 71 8.04 12.27 10.09
CA PRO A 71 8.19 13.55 10.76
C PRO A 71 9.68 13.92 10.84
N ALA A 72 10.00 15.18 10.54
CA ALA A 72 11.34 15.70 10.57
C ALA A 72 11.41 16.81 11.63
N PRO A 73 11.60 16.46 12.90
CA PRO A 73 11.69 17.46 13.96
C PRO A 73 12.92 18.34 13.75
N GLU A 74 12.86 19.57 14.23
CA GLU A 74 13.96 20.51 14.14
C GLU A 74 15.24 19.89 14.72
N GLY A 75 16.36 20.02 13.99
CA GLY A 75 17.63 19.45 14.41
C GLY A 75 17.80 17.96 14.11
N ALA A 76 16.83 17.31 13.47
CA ALA A 76 16.91 15.91 13.13
C ALA A 76 17.94 15.65 12.03
N ASP A 77 18.59 14.48 12.10
CA ASP A 77 19.53 14.03 11.06
C ASP A 77 18.74 13.51 9.86
N MET A 78 18.80 14.21 8.74
CA MET A 78 18.09 13.83 7.52
C MET A 78 18.52 12.48 6.95
N THR A 79 19.79 12.11 7.16
CA THR A 79 20.28 10.79 6.72
C THR A 79 19.59 9.67 7.47
N GLN A 80 19.44 9.82 8.78
CA GLN A 80 18.72 8.84 9.62
C GLN A 80 17.25 8.79 9.29
N ILE A 81 16.62 9.94 9.04
CA ILE A 81 15.21 10.02 8.65
C ILE A 81 14.97 9.29 7.33
N ARG A 82 15.83 9.50 6.34
CA ARG A 82 15.72 8.83 5.04
C ARG A 82 15.92 7.33 5.17
N ALA A 83 16.91 6.89 5.96
CA ALA A 83 17.15 5.47 6.19
C ALA A 83 15.94 4.80 6.87
N ALA A 84 15.36 5.45 7.86
CA ALA A 84 14.17 4.97 8.55
C ALA A 84 12.96 4.90 7.60
N ALA A 85 12.76 5.91 6.76
CA ALA A 85 11.68 5.94 5.78
C ALA A 85 11.85 4.82 4.74
N THR A 86 13.07 4.58 4.27
CA THR A 86 13.37 3.51 3.31
C THR A 86 13.07 2.14 3.91
N ALA A 87 13.48 1.90 5.16
CA ALA A 87 13.18 0.65 5.87
C ALA A 87 11.67 0.46 6.08
N ASP A 88 10.97 1.53 6.39
CA ASP A 88 9.53 1.53 6.59
C ASP A 88 8.77 1.22 5.29
N LEU A 89 9.22 1.80 4.17
CA LEU A 89 8.66 1.49 2.85
C LEU A 89 8.86 0.02 2.47
N ALA A 90 10.02 -0.55 2.77
CA ALA A 90 10.30 -1.97 2.53
C ALA A 90 9.37 -2.86 3.35
N ARG A 91 9.15 -2.52 4.61
CA ARG A 91 8.23 -3.22 5.50
C ARG A 91 6.79 -3.13 5.02
N LEU A 92 6.36 -1.93 4.63
CA LEU A 92 5.02 -1.69 4.09
C LEU A 92 4.80 -2.50 2.81
N ARG A 93 5.80 -2.56 1.93
CA ARG A 93 5.74 -3.36 0.70
C ARG A 93 5.58 -4.84 1.01
N ALA A 94 6.33 -5.36 1.97
CA ALA A 94 6.24 -6.77 2.37
C ALA A 94 4.84 -7.08 2.95
N ASP A 95 4.30 -6.20 3.78
CA ASP A 95 2.97 -6.36 4.36
C ASP A 95 1.91 -6.36 3.25
N MET A 96 2.00 -5.46 2.28
CA MET A 96 1.06 -5.40 1.18
C MET A 96 1.16 -6.62 0.26
N ALA A 97 2.35 -7.13 0.02
CA ALA A 97 2.52 -8.37 -0.77
C ALA A 97 1.81 -9.54 -0.09
N ALA A 98 1.92 -9.66 1.23
CA ALA A 98 1.24 -10.70 2.00
C ALA A 98 -0.29 -10.53 1.94
N VAL A 99 -0.79 -9.30 2.08
CA VAL A 99 -2.22 -8.99 2.01
C VAL A 99 -2.80 -9.33 0.64
N LEU A 100 -2.08 -8.98 -0.41
CA LEU A 100 -2.52 -9.23 -1.80
C LEU A 100 -2.30 -10.68 -2.23
N GLY A 101 -1.46 -11.43 -1.53
CA GLY A 101 -1.18 -12.83 -1.84
C GLY A 101 -0.28 -13.02 -3.07
N ILE A 102 0.59 -12.08 -3.30
CA ILE A 102 1.50 -12.12 -4.47
C ILE A 102 2.97 -11.90 -4.10
#